data_c4a7d587e66f36abe08fc46b338c9c67
#
_entry.id   c4a7d587e66f36abe08fc46b338c9c67
#
_cell.length_a   1.000
_cell.length_b   1.000
_cell.length_c   1.000
_cell.angle_alpha   90.00
_cell.angle_beta   90.00
_cell.angle_gamma   90.00
#
_symmetry.space_group_name_H-M   'P 1'
#
loop_
_entity.id
_entity.type
_entity.pdbx_description
1 polymer ?
#
loop_
_entity_poly.entity_id
_entity_poly.type
_entity_poly.pdbx_seq_one_letter_code
_entity_poly.pdbx_strand_id
1 'polypeptide(L)'
;MSLPFTPFARDCAAIIVGPFEALVLTGEGEVDTLSLADAKARLATGTHLICHEPGTANHLRQKAVVGQLDVLDLFAFVHPAQFCLPTPQGLAEALTLSPPGFDPADQAATLILATKTMLDQLAEDVYPDKQDTLLIAQTMARAGWAWGPDVVFALSGEAVTAKNPGGRTGLNVWQHLPEWEDEAPLPPPDDQPVKEGEALERLTSLLGEGAEDREPQRQYAADVARAFQPREVASAPNAVLAEAGTGVGKTLGYVASATLWAEKNGAPVWLSTYTKNLQRQIDQELDRRYPDRDEKAKKVVIRKGRENYLCLLNLEEAVARAQMVPDNLVRLGLVARWARYTRDGDMVGGDLPGWLLQRLGTARASGLTDRRGECVYAGCTHWRKCFIEHSSRKARYADLVVANHALVMVRAARYGHEDGMPTRYVFDEGHHIFDAADSAFSSHLTGLETSELRRWIRGGESSRRSR
;
A
#
# COMPACT_ATOMS: atom_id res chain seq x y z
N MET A 1 -36.25 22.67 5.24
CA MET A 1 -36.41 22.21 6.63
C MET A 1 -35.38 21.13 6.82
N SER A 2 -34.25 21.44 7.48
CA SER A 2 -33.24 20.44 7.87
C SER A 2 -33.76 19.72 9.10
N LEU A 3 -33.97 18.41 9.02
CA LEU A 3 -34.20 17.59 10.19
C LEU A 3 -32.98 17.72 11.11
N PRO A 4 -33.16 17.88 12.42
CA PRO A 4 -32.07 17.88 13.36
C PRO A 4 -31.41 16.49 13.31
N PHE A 5 -30.17 16.45 12.84
CA PHE A 5 -29.41 15.22 12.74
C PHE A 5 -28.86 14.88 14.13
N THR A 6 -29.33 13.81 14.71
CA THR A 6 -28.73 13.19 15.90
C THR A 6 -27.67 12.20 15.44
N PRO A 7 -26.46 12.16 16.04
CA PRO A 7 -25.43 11.17 15.69
C PRO A 7 -26.00 9.76 15.88
N PHE A 8 -26.15 9.04 14.78
CA PHE A 8 -26.88 7.76 14.74
C PHE A 8 -26.01 6.56 15.10
N ALA A 9 -24.70 6.62 14.77
CA ALA A 9 -23.82 5.47 14.84
C ALA A 9 -23.50 5.01 16.28
N ARG A 10 -23.63 5.88 17.28
CA ARG A 10 -23.33 5.53 18.69
C ARG A 10 -24.33 4.56 19.29
N ASP A 11 -25.57 4.56 18.79
CA ASP A 11 -26.67 3.72 19.27
C ASP A 11 -27.02 2.61 18.28
N CYS A 12 -26.23 2.44 17.23
CA CYS A 12 -26.49 1.48 16.17
C CYS A 12 -26.12 0.06 16.62
N ALA A 13 -27.01 -0.91 16.38
CA ALA A 13 -26.73 -2.30 16.64
C ALA A 13 -25.61 -2.83 15.74
N ALA A 14 -24.74 -3.66 16.29
CA ALA A 14 -23.70 -4.37 15.54
C ALA A 14 -24.17 -5.77 15.14
N ILE A 15 -23.83 -6.19 13.93
CA ILE A 15 -24.14 -7.53 13.44
C ILE A 15 -22.85 -8.25 13.01
N ILE A 16 -22.64 -9.46 13.55
CA ILE A 16 -21.59 -10.39 13.14
C ILE A 16 -22.25 -11.54 12.38
N VAL A 17 -21.88 -11.70 11.13
CA VAL A 17 -22.41 -12.77 10.29
C VAL A 17 -21.37 -13.89 10.19
N GLY A 18 -21.69 -15.01 10.78
CA GLY A 18 -20.91 -16.24 10.70
C GLY A 18 -21.31 -17.12 9.50
N PRO A 19 -20.72 -18.32 9.37
CA PRO A 19 -21.01 -19.23 8.27
C PRO A 19 -22.41 -19.88 8.33
N PHE A 20 -23.02 -19.98 9.51
CA PHE A 20 -24.29 -20.69 9.72
C PHE A 20 -25.39 -19.79 10.33
N GLU A 21 -25.02 -18.80 11.09
CA GLU A 21 -25.92 -17.91 11.81
C GLU A 21 -25.31 -16.50 11.92
N ALA A 22 -26.10 -15.55 12.37
CA ALA A 22 -25.65 -14.19 12.65
C ALA A 22 -26.07 -13.80 14.07
N LEU A 23 -25.28 -12.94 14.69
CA LEU A 23 -25.56 -12.38 15.99
C LEU A 23 -25.73 -10.85 15.85
N VAL A 24 -26.76 -10.30 16.47
CA VAL A 24 -27.00 -8.87 16.60
C VAL A 24 -26.84 -8.48 18.06
N LEU A 25 -26.03 -7.47 18.32
CA LEU A 25 -25.88 -6.83 19.63
C LEU A 25 -26.43 -5.41 19.52
N THR A 26 -27.44 -5.08 20.32
CA THR A 26 -27.99 -3.72 20.38
C THR A 26 -27.13 -2.79 21.26
N GLY A 27 -27.31 -1.47 21.13
CA GLY A 27 -26.65 -0.48 22.01
C GLY A 27 -27.04 -0.61 23.48
N GLU A 28 -28.16 -1.25 23.78
CA GLU A 28 -28.67 -1.53 25.14
C GLU A 28 -28.10 -2.85 25.72
N GLY A 29 -27.33 -3.61 24.91
CA GLY A 29 -26.70 -4.86 25.31
C GLY A 29 -27.58 -6.10 25.10
N GLU A 30 -28.69 -6.00 24.39
CA GLU A 30 -29.51 -7.16 24.03
C GLU A 30 -28.82 -7.96 22.89
N VAL A 31 -28.86 -9.28 23.00
CA VAL A 31 -28.25 -10.20 22.05
C VAL A 31 -29.33 -11.03 21.36
N ASP A 32 -29.42 -10.95 20.04
CA ASP A 32 -30.29 -11.76 19.21
C ASP A 32 -29.47 -12.66 18.29
N THR A 33 -29.77 -13.96 18.26
CA THR A 33 -29.21 -14.90 17.27
C THR A 33 -30.20 -15.09 16.13
N LEU A 34 -29.74 -14.87 14.91
CA LEU A 34 -30.58 -14.90 13.71
C LEU A 34 -30.12 -16.00 12.75
N SER A 35 -31.06 -16.60 12.03
CA SER A 35 -30.72 -17.38 10.85
C SER A 35 -30.11 -16.46 9.76
N LEU A 36 -29.34 -17.03 8.81
CA LEU A 36 -28.81 -16.23 7.70
C LEU A 36 -29.92 -15.58 6.84
N ALA A 37 -31.12 -16.18 6.79
CA ALA A 37 -32.26 -15.60 6.08
C ALA A 37 -32.80 -14.38 6.81
N ASP A 38 -32.96 -14.46 8.13
CA ASP A 38 -33.42 -13.36 8.96
C ASP A 38 -32.39 -12.21 9.02
N ALA A 39 -31.10 -12.57 9.06
CA ALA A 39 -30.00 -11.59 8.98
C ALA A 39 -30.04 -10.80 7.66
N LYS A 40 -30.32 -11.47 6.53
CA LYS A 40 -30.52 -10.79 5.24
C LYS A 40 -31.70 -9.83 5.28
N ALA A 41 -32.83 -10.25 5.83
CA ALA A 41 -34.02 -9.42 5.96
C ALA A 41 -33.74 -8.21 6.87
N ARG A 42 -33.05 -8.43 7.98
CA ARG A 42 -32.67 -7.39 8.94
C ARG A 42 -31.78 -6.32 8.30
N LEU A 43 -30.72 -6.75 7.58
CA LEU A 43 -29.81 -5.85 6.87
C LEU A 43 -30.46 -5.11 5.68
N ALA A 44 -31.51 -5.68 5.11
CA ALA A 44 -32.27 -5.01 4.04
C ALA A 44 -33.19 -3.89 4.55
N THR A 45 -33.60 -3.95 5.81
CA THR A 45 -34.59 -3.01 6.40
C THR A 45 -34.02 -2.01 7.38
N GLY A 46 -32.79 -2.23 7.87
CA GLY A 46 -32.15 -1.38 8.86
C GLY A 46 -30.66 -1.18 8.60
N THR A 47 -30.11 -0.15 9.23
CA THR A 47 -28.65 0.14 9.21
C THR A 47 -28.00 -0.45 10.46
N HIS A 48 -26.92 -1.17 10.29
CA HIS A 48 -26.17 -1.83 11.35
C HIS A 48 -24.67 -1.58 11.18
N LEU A 49 -23.93 -1.70 12.28
CA LEU A 49 -22.47 -1.79 12.25
C LEU A 49 -22.08 -3.18 11.74
N ILE A 50 -21.28 -3.21 10.70
CA ILE A 50 -20.64 -4.43 10.17
C ILE A 50 -19.14 -4.24 10.13
N CYS A 51 -18.37 -5.32 10.31
CA CYS A 51 -16.92 -5.20 10.29
C CYS A 51 -16.40 -4.86 8.89
N HIS A 52 -16.84 -5.62 7.87
CA HIS A 52 -16.36 -5.54 6.49
C HIS A 52 -17.45 -5.95 5.51
N GLU A 53 -17.90 -5.03 4.67
CA GLU A 53 -19.01 -5.26 3.74
C GLU A 53 -18.79 -6.46 2.82
N PRO A 54 -17.64 -6.61 2.10
CA PRO A 54 -17.41 -7.77 1.25
C PRO A 54 -17.40 -9.10 1.99
N GLY A 55 -16.86 -9.13 3.23
CA GLY A 55 -16.86 -10.32 4.07
C GLY A 55 -18.28 -10.72 4.50
N THR A 56 -19.06 -9.74 4.94
CA THR A 56 -20.47 -9.93 5.32
C THR A 56 -21.30 -10.40 4.13
N ALA A 57 -21.14 -9.77 2.96
CA ALA A 57 -21.82 -10.16 1.72
C ALA A 57 -21.49 -11.60 1.30
N ASN A 58 -20.23 -12.01 1.45
CA ASN A 58 -19.78 -13.37 1.13
C ASN A 58 -20.44 -14.43 2.03
N HIS A 59 -20.47 -14.21 3.36
CA HIS A 59 -21.16 -15.10 4.29
C HIS A 59 -22.66 -15.21 3.99
N LEU A 60 -23.29 -14.12 3.59
CA LEU A 60 -24.69 -14.09 3.19
C LEU A 60 -24.93 -14.58 1.76
N ARG A 61 -23.90 -14.96 1.01
CA ARG A 61 -23.99 -15.32 -0.41
C ARG A 61 -24.72 -14.26 -1.24
N GLN A 62 -24.36 -13.01 -1.04
CA GLN A 62 -24.88 -11.84 -1.75
C GLN A 62 -23.74 -11.12 -2.49
N LYS A 63 -24.08 -10.32 -3.50
CA LYS A 63 -23.09 -9.52 -4.24
C LYS A 63 -22.61 -8.30 -3.43
N ALA A 64 -23.48 -7.73 -2.62
CA ALA A 64 -23.21 -6.58 -1.78
C ALA A 64 -24.26 -6.47 -0.67
N VAL A 65 -23.90 -5.79 0.41
CA VAL A 65 -24.78 -5.41 1.52
C VAL A 65 -24.77 -3.89 1.62
N VAL A 66 -25.77 -3.25 1.03
CA VAL A 66 -25.81 -1.79 0.88
C VAL A 66 -26.45 -1.10 2.10
N GLY A 67 -26.03 0.12 2.41
CA GLY A 67 -26.65 0.96 3.45
C GLY A 67 -26.19 0.64 4.86
N GLN A 68 -25.16 -0.16 5.05
CA GLN A 68 -24.63 -0.49 6.35
C GLN A 68 -23.43 0.41 6.72
N LEU A 69 -23.13 0.48 8.01
CA LEU A 69 -21.98 1.18 8.56
C LEU A 69 -20.78 0.21 8.62
N ASP A 70 -20.01 0.18 7.56
CA ASP A 70 -18.76 -0.61 7.49
C ASP A 70 -17.68 0.03 8.36
N VAL A 71 -17.29 -0.63 9.46
CA VAL A 71 -16.37 -0.08 10.45
C VAL A 71 -14.96 0.05 9.88
N LEU A 72 -14.57 -0.78 8.88
CA LEU A 72 -13.31 -0.62 8.20
C LEU A 72 -13.28 0.60 7.27
N ASP A 73 -14.39 0.99 6.64
CA ASP A 73 -14.46 2.25 5.89
C ASP A 73 -14.22 3.46 6.83
N LEU A 74 -14.79 3.42 8.05
CA LEU A 74 -14.52 4.42 9.07
C LEU A 74 -13.04 4.39 9.49
N PHE A 75 -12.48 3.20 9.73
CA PHE A 75 -11.07 3.04 10.09
C PHE A 75 -10.14 3.60 9.00
N ALA A 76 -10.38 3.29 7.73
CA ALA A 76 -9.58 3.83 6.63
C ALA A 76 -9.64 5.36 6.54
N PHE A 77 -10.75 5.96 6.96
CA PHE A 77 -10.91 7.40 6.99
C PHE A 77 -10.19 8.04 8.20
N VAL A 78 -10.32 7.45 9.40
CA VAL A 78 -9.78 7.99 10.66
C VAL A 78 -8.28 7.72 10.78
N HIS A 79 -7.83 6.53 10.41
CA HIS A 79 -6.46 6.06 10.47
C HIS A 79 -5.90 5.73 9.07
N PRO A 80 -5.79 6.73 8.17
CA PRO A 80 -5.28 6.49 6.82
C PRO A 80 -3.83 6.01 6.85
N ALA A 81 -3.48 5.16 5.90
CA ALA A 81 -2.15 4.55 5.75
C ALA A 81 -1.70 3.70 6.96
N GLN A 82 -2.65 3.23 7.76
CA GLN A 82 -2.39 2.28 8.84
C GLN A 82 -2.94 0.90 8.47
N PHE A 83 -2.15 -0.14 8.72
CA PHE A 83 -2.58 -1.51 8.48
C PHE A 83 -3.57 -1.97 9.56
N CYS A 84 -4.62 -2.65 9.11
CA CYS A 84 -5.59 -3.33 9.95
C CYS A 84 -6.04 -4.61 9.25
N LEU A 85 -6.10 -5.72 9.98
CA LEU A 85 -6.76 -6.93 9.48
C LEU A 85 -8.28 -6.70 9.40
N PRO A 86 -8.98 -7.20 8.35
CA PRO A 86 -10.41 -6.97 8.17
C PRO A 86 -11.28 -7.85 9.10
N THR A 87 -11.01 -7.76 10.38
CA THR A 87 -11.68 -8.53 11.44
C THR A 87 -11.85 -7.66 12.69
N PRO A 88 -12.82 -7.97 13.58
CA PRO A 88 -12.95 -7.27 14.87
C PRO A 88 -11.67 -7.34 15.71
N GLN A 89 -10.97 -8.49 15.69
CA GLN A 89 -9.66 -8.66 16.32
C GLN A 89 -8.64 -7.65 15.77
N GLY A 90 -8.53 -7.54 14.43
CA GLY A 90 -7.59 -6.61 13.79
C GLY A 90 -7.89 -5.15 14.10
N LEU A 91 -9.18 -4.77 14.19
CA LEU A 91 -9.60 -3.43 14.64
C LEU A 91 -9.18 -3.18 16.10
N ALA A 92 -9.38 -4.16 17.00
CA ALA A 92 -8.96 -4.04 18.39
C ALA A 92 -7.44 -3.82 18.49
N GLU A 93 -6.66 -4.63 17.78
CA GLU A 93 -5.19 -4.50 17.74
C GLU A 93 -4.75 -3.13 17.21
N ALA A 94 -5.32 -2.68 16.09
CA ALA A 94 -4.96 -1.41 15.46
C ALA A 94 -5.34 -0.19 16.32
N LEU A 95 -6.41 -0.28 17.10
CA LEU A 95 -6.89 0.78 17.99
C LEU A 95 -6.40 0.62 19.44
N THR A 96 -5.55 -0.35 19.73
CA THR A 96 -5.04 -0.65 21.08
C THR A 96 -6.17 -0.92 22.09
N LEU A 97 -7.24 -1.56 21.63
CA LEU A 97 -8.35 -2.01 22.46
C LEU A 97 -8.08 -3.43 22.97
N SER A 98 -8.83 -3.83 24.00
CA SER A 98 -8.78 -5.23 24.46
C SER A 98 -9.25 -6.15 23.33
N PRO A 99 -8.48 -7.20 22.98
CA PRO A 99 -8.88 -8.12 21.93
C PRO A 99 -10.16 -8.87 22.30
N PRO A 100 -11.13 -9.03 21.36
CA PRO A 100 -12.34 -9.81 21.62
C PRO A 100 -12.02 -11.29 21.82
N GLY A 101 -12.90 -11.98 22.55
CA GLY A 101 -12.96 -13.43 22.56
C GLY A 101 -13.42 -14.03 21.22
N PHE A 102 -13.57 -15.35 21.19
CA PHE A 102 -14.13 -16.03 20.02
C PHE A 102 -15.66 -15.93 19.92
N ASP A 103 -16.31 -15.47 20.99
CA ASP A 103 -17.75 -15.25 21.01
C ASP A 103 -18.15 -14.13 20.04
N PRO A 104 -19.11 -14.37 19.15
CA PRO A 104 -19.64 -13.33 18.26
C PRO A 104 -20.19 -12.10 19.01
N ALA A 105 -20.67 -12.25 20.26
CA ALA A 105 -21.11 -11.12 21.07
C ALA A 105 -19.95 -10.19 21.46
N ASP A 106 -18.79 -10.77 21.85
CA ASP A 106 -17.56 -9.99 22.13
C ASP A 106 -17.08 -9.26 20.87
N GLN A 107 -17.16 -9.93 19.73
CA GLN A 107 -16.80 -9.34 18.44
C GLN A 107 -17.73 -8.16 18.07
N ALA A 108 -19.03 -8.31 18.28
CA ALA A 108 -19.99 -7.23 18.05
C ALA A 108 -19.77 -6.04 19.01
N ALA A 109 -19.51 -6.31 20.29
CA ALA A 109 -19.16 -5.28 21.27
C ALA A 109 -17.87 -4.53 20.87
N THR A 110 -16.91 -5.23 20.30
CA THR A 110 -15.68 -4.63 19.77
C THR A 110 -15.97 -3.67 18.62
N LEU A 111 -16.90 -3.96 17.69
CA LEU A 111 -17.28 -3.05 16.64
C LEU A 111 -17.91 -1.76 17.19
N ILE A 112 -18.77 -1.86 18.20
CA ILE A 112 -19.38 -0.72 18.87
C ILE A 112 -18.30 0.14 19.55
N LEU A 113 -17.39 -0.50 20.29
CA LEU A 113 -16.31 0.20 20.99
C LEU A 113 -15.33 0.87 20.01
N ALA A 114 -14.93 0.17 18.94
CA ALA A 114 -14.06 0.71 17.90
C ALA A 114 -14.68 1.92 17.21
N THR A 115 -15.98 1.84 16.89
CA THR A 115 -16.74 2.96 16.31
C THR A 115 -16.72 4.18 17.23
N LYS A 116 -17.04 3.98 18.51
CA LYS A 116 -17.05 5.06 19.50
C LYS A 116 -15.68 5.69 19.63
N THR A 117 -14.63 4.86 19.78
CA THR A 117 -13.24 5.33 19.89
C THR A 117 -12.84 6.20 18.71
N MET A 118 -13.13 5.76 17.49
CA MET A 118 -12.76 6.52 16.28
C MET A 118 -13.54 7.82 16.13
N LEU A 119 -14.82 7.84 16.47
CA LEU A 119 -15.63 9.08 16.44
C LEU A 119 -15.19 10.07 17.54
N ASP A 120 -14.80 9.57 18.72
CA ASP A 120 -14.26 10.42 19.80
C ASP A 120 -12.90 11.02 19.40
N GLN A 121 -12.01 10.24 18.76
CA GLN A 121 -10.75 10.75 18.21
C GLN A 121 -10.96 11.88 17.18
N LEU A 122 -11.93 11.74 16.27
CA LEU A 122 -12.28 12.81 15.31
C LEU A 122 -12.77 14.10 15.99
N ALA A 123 -13.41 13.96 17.15
CA ALA A 123 -13.92 15.11 17.91
C ALA A 123 -12.80 15.89 18.60
N GLU A 124 -11.64 15.29 18.86
CA GLU A 124 -10.51 15.94 19.52
C GLU A 124 -10.01 17.15 18.71
N ASP A 125 -9.67 18.23 19.41
CA ASP A 125 -9.13 19.44 18.75
C ASP A 125 -7.75 19.21 18.09
N VAL A 126 -6.99 18.26 18.62
CA VAL A 126 -5.66 17.89 18.13
C VAL A 126 -5.69 16.92 16.94
N TYR A 127 -6.87 16.53 16.44
CA TYR A 127 -6.95 15.62 15.29
C TYR A 127 -6.25 16.22 14.06
N PRO A 128 -5.33 15.48 13.41
CA PRO A 128 -4.50 16.02 12.34
C PRO A 128 -5.31 16.49 11.13
N ASP A 129 -4.91 17.61 10.54
CA ASP A 129 -5.51 18.19 9.32
C ASP A 129 -7.05 18.27 9.39
N LYS A 130 -7.62 18.61 10.58
CA LYS A 130 -9.04 18.56 10.90
C LYS A 130 -9.91 19.30 9.86
N GLN A 131 -9.45 20.47 9.37
CA GLN A 131 -10.20 21.25 8.37
C GLN A 131 -10.28 20.55 7.01
N ASP A 132 -9.16 20.05 6.50
CA ASP A 132 -9.12 19.32 5.22
C ASP A 132 -9.88 18.00 5.32
N THR A 133 -9.78 17.31 6.47
CA THR A 133 -10.54 16.10 6.78
C THR A 133 -12.04 16.36 6.75
N LEU A 134 -12.50 17.47 7.33
CA LEU A 134 -13.91 17.88 7.32
C LEU A 134 -14.41 18.13 5.89
N LEU A 135 -13.63 18.80 5.04
CA LEU A 135 -14.01 19.03 3.63
C LEU A 135 -14.19 17.71 2.86
N ILE A 136 -13.29 16.75 3.07
CA ILE A 136 -13.39 15.42 2.48
C ILE A 136 -14.65 14.70 3.00
N ALA A 137 -14.87 14.70 4.33
CA ALA A 137 -16.02 14.08 4.96
C ALA A 137 -17.35 14.65 4.43
N GLN A 138 -17.47 15.98 4.33
CA GLN A 138 -18.64 16.66 3.77
C GLN A 138 -18.87 16.28 2.30
N THR A 139 -17.79 16.12 1.52
CA THR A 139 -17.91 15.70 0.11
C THR A 139 -18.39 14.27 0.01
N MET A 140 -17.84 13.35 0.82
CA MET A 140 -18.27 11.96 0.88
C MET A 140 -19.71 11.82 1.40
N ALA A 141 -20.09 12.61 2.42
CA ALA A 141 -21.44 12.62 2.97
C ALA A 141 -22.49 13.02 1.91
N ARG A 142 -22.22 14.08 1.14
CA ARG A 142 -23.10 14.49 0.03
C ARG A 142 -23.17 13.46 -1.10
N ALA A 143 -22.15 12.63 -1.24
CA ALA A 143 -22.12 11.50 -2.17
C ALA A 143 -22.78 10.22 -1.62
N GLY A 144 -23.38 10.28 -0.43
CA GLY A 144 -24.10 9.16 0.17
C GLY A 144 -23.25 8.21 0.99
N TRP A 145 -22.07 8.63 1.48
CA TRP A 145 -21.29 7.81 2.41
C TRP A 145 -22.05 7.61 3.72
N ALA A 146 -22.27 6.36 4.10
CA ALA A 146 -23.09 6.02 5.27
C ALA A 146 -22.56 6.67 6.57
N TRP A 147 -21.24 6.73 6.75
CA TRP A 147 -20.58 7.38 7.88
C TRP A 147 -20.56 8.91 7.81
N GLY A 148 -20.92 9.48 6.65
CA GLY A 148 -20.76 10.90 6.40
C GLY A 148 -21.35 11.80 7.48
N PRO A 149 -22.62 11.59 7.89
CA PRO A 149 -23.26 12.40 8.91
C PRO A 149 -22.55 12.36 10.27
N ASP A 150 -22.20 11.16 10.75
CA ASP A 150 -21.56 10.98 12.06
C ASP A 150 -20.14 11.55 12.08
N VAL A 151 -19.39 11.34 11.00
CA VAL A 151 -18.01 11.85 10.86
C VAL A 151 -18.00 13.39 10.77
N VAL A 152 -18.89 13.98 9.98
CA VAL A 152 -19.00 15.45 9.89
C VAL A 152 -19.37 16.04 11.24
N PHE A 153 -20.33 15.44 11.94
CA PHE A 153 -20.71 15.88 13.27
C PHE A 153 -19.55 15.75 14.28
N ALA A 154 -18.83 14.65 14.29
CA ALA A 154 -17.68 14.46 15.16
C ALA A 154 -16.57 15.50 14.92
N LEU A 155 -16.33 15.86 13.65
CA LEU A 155 -15.30 16.83 13.28
C LEU A 155 -15.68 18.29 13.57
N SER A 156 -16.96 18.66 13.44
CA SER A 156 -17.39 20.08 13.46
C SER A 156 -18.42 20.43 14.54
N GLY A 157 -19.06 19.43 15.16
CA GLY A 157 -20.23 19.64 16.00
C GLY A 157 -21.52 20.04 15.25
N GLU A 158 -21.46 20.07 13.90
CA GLU A 158 -22.56 20.54 13.06
C GLU A 158 -23.06 19.44 12.12
N ALA A 159 -24.33 19.52 11.74
CA ALA A 159 -24.90 18.60 10.76
C ALA A 159 -24.39 18.88 9.34
N VAL A 160 -24.45 17.86 8.48
CA VAL A 160 -24.08 17.97 7.06
C VAL A 160 -24.94 19.06 6.37
N THR A 161 -24.28 20.01 5.73
CA THR A 161 -24.96 21.05 4.94
C THR A 161 -25.13 20.64 3.48
N ALA A 162 -26.29 20.92 2.90
CA ALA A 162 -26.54 20.62 1.49
C ALA A 162 -25.69 21.46 0.52
N LYS A 163 -25.23 22.63 0.94
CA LYS A 163 -24.41 23.54 0.14
C LYS A 163 -22.93 23.35 0.45
N ASN A 164 -22.12 23.27 -0.59
CA ASN A 164 -20.67 23.34 -0.45
C ASN A 164 -20.23 24.81 -0.46
N PRO A 165 -19.86 25.42 0.68
CA PRO A 165 -19.41 26.80 0.69
C PRO A 165 -18.07 26.87 -0.06
N GLY A 166 -18.08 27.49 -1.25
CA GLY A 166 -16.88 27.75 -2.04
C GLY A 166 -16.42 26.66 -3.03
N GLY A 167 -17.24 25.61 -3.29
CA GLY A 167 -16.91 24.59 -4.31
C GLY A 167 -15.72 23.67 -3.98
N ARG A 168 -15.13 23.79 -2.79
CA ARG A 168 -13.97 22.98 -2.37
C ARG A 168 -14.43 21.58 -1.95
N THR A 169 -13.82 20.54 -2.53
CA THR A 169 -14.14 19.14 -2.22
C THR A 169 -13.20 18.53 -1.17
N GLY A 170 -12.06 19.16 -0.88
CA GLY A 170 -11.00 18.58 -0.07
C GLY A 170 -10.24 17.43 -0.75
N LEU A 171 -10.67 16.99 -1.94
CA LEU A 171 -10.06 15.83 -2.62
C LEU A 171 -8.75 16.15 -3.35
N ASN A 172 -8.38 17.43 -3.46
CA ASN A 172 -7.16 17.90 -4.12
C ASN A 172 -5.91 17.79 -3.22
N VAL A 173 -5.76 16.63 -2.59
CA VAL A 173 -4.71 16.35 -1.59
C VAL A 173 -3.29 16.51 -2.13
N TRP A 174 -3.07 16.37 -3.44
CA TRP A 174 -1.78 16.61 -4.07
C TRP A 174 -1.25 18.04 -3.87
N GLN A 175 -2.09 19.01 -3.55
CA GLN A 175 -1.67 20.37 -3.22
C GLN A 175 -0.91 20.45 -1.89
N HIS A 176 -1.22 19.55 -0.96
CA HIS A 176 -0.69 19.52 0.40
C HIS A 176 0.41 18.46 0.60
N LEU A 177 0.76 17.69 -0.45
CA LEU A 177 1.86 16.76 -0.37
C LEU A 177 3.20 17.49 -0.37
N PRO A 178 4.18 17.01 0.42
CA PRO A 178 5.52 17.58 0.42
C PRO A 178 6.19 17.43 -0.95
N GLU A 179 6.94 18.44 -1.34
CA GLU A 179 7.84 18.34 -2.49
C GLU A 179 9.15 17.72 -2.02
N TRP A 180 9.70 16.82 -2.84
CA TRP A 180 11.06 16.36 -2.57
C TRP A 180 12.07 17.45 -2.98
N GLU A 181 13.15 17.54 -2.22
CA GLU A 181 14.26 18.44 -2.49
C GLU A 181 15.25 17.80 -3.48
N ASP A 182 15.95 18.65 -4.23
CA ASP A 182 17.06 18.20 -5.06
C ASP A 182 18.28 17.94 -4.17
N GLU A 183 18.76 16.70 -4.17
CA GLU A 183 19.97 16.31 -3.45
C GLU A 183 21.18 16.41 -4.38
N ALA A 184 22.33 16.72 -3.80
CA ALA A 184 23.58 16.73 -4.56
C ALA A 184 23.88 15.34 -5.15
N PRO A 185 24.48 15.25 -6.35
CA PRO A 185 24.91 13.97 -6.90
C PRO A 185 25.86 13.28 -5.93
N LEU A 186 25.65 11.97 -5.73
CA LEU A 186 26.56 11.14 -4.96
C LEU A 186 27.93 11.05 -5.66
N PRO A 187 29.02 11.02 -4.90
CA PRO A 187 30.32 10.65 -5.47
C PRO A 187 30.25 9.26 -6.08
N PRO A 188 31.13 8.94 -7.03
CA PRO A 188 31.28 7.57 -7.51
C PRO A 188 31.52 6.61 -6.33
N PRO A 189 30.97 5.39 -6.38
CA PRO A 189 31.18 4.41 -5.31
C PRO A 189 32.67 4.04 -5.21
N ASP A 190 33.13 3.79 -4.00
CA ASP A 190 34.40 3.15 -3.75
C ASP A 190 34.38 1.69 -4.27
N ASP A 191 35.54 1.04 -4.30
CA ASP A 191 35.69 -0.37 -4.73
C ASP A 191 36.40 -1.22 -3.65
N GLN A 192 35.98 -1.02 -2.39
CA GLN A 192 36.51 -1.76 -1.25
C GLN A 192 35.92 -3.18 -1.22
N PRO A 193 36.77 -4.24 -1.12
CA PRO A 193 36.29 -5.61 -1.10
C PRO A 193 35.55 -5.96 0.20
N VAL A 194 34.59 -6.88 0.11
CA VAL A 194 34.06 -7.60 1.25
C VAL A 194 34.83 -8.88 1.47
N LYS A 195 35.58 -8.96 2.57
CA LYS A 195 36.36 -10.16 2.91
C LYS A 195 35.42 -11.24 3.46
N GLU A 196 35.77 -12.50 3.21
CA GLU A 196 35.03 -13.66 3.70
C GLU A 196 34.78 -13.61 5.22
N GLY A 197 35.84 -13.35 6.01
CA GLY A 197 35.74 -13.24 7.47
C GLY A 197 34.72 -12.16 7.91
N GLU A 198 34.74 -10.98 7.25
CA GLU A 198 33.78 -9.90 7.56
C GLU A 198 32.32 -10.30 7.23
N ALA A 199 32.13 -11.03 6.13
CA ALA A 199 30.80 -11.53 5.74
C ALA A 199 30.27 -12.55 6.75
N LEU A 200 31.14 -13.45 7.26
CA LEU A 200 30.76 -14.43 8.27
C LEU A 200 30.48 -13.80 9.63
N GLU A 201 31.27 -12.81 10.04
CA GLU A 201 31.03 -12.03 11.26
C GLU A 201 29.69 -11.28 11.17
N ARG A 202 29.40 -10.65 10.03
CA ARG A 202 28.12 -9.98 9.79
C ARG A 202 26.95 -10.97 9.79
N LEU A 203 27.10 -12.15 9.17
CA LEU A 203 26.09 -13.20 9.21
C LEU A 203 25.77 -13.62 10.65
N THR A 204 26.80 -13.84 11.46
CA THR A 204 26.65 -14.21 12.87
C THR A 204 25.89 -13.11 13.64
N SER A 205 26.21 -11.84 13.40
CA SER A 205 25.49 -10.71 13.99
C SER A 205 24.02 -10.66 13.58
N LEU A 206 23.69 -10.97 12.32
CA LEU A 206 22.32 -11.00 11.80
C LEU A 206 21.50 -12.17 12.35
N LEU A 207 22.14 -13.30 12.61
CA LEU A 207 21.49 -14.47 13.19
C LEU A 207 21.12 -14.25 14.67
N GLY A 208 21.89 -13.45 15.39
CA GLY A 208 21.67 -13.13 16.80
C GLY A 208 22.21 -14.20 17.75
N GLU A 209 22.15 -13.89 19.06
CA GLU A 209 22.64 -14.80 20.10
C GLU A 209 21.77 -16.07 20.19
N GLY A 210 22.44 -17.22 20.31
CA GLY A 210 21.78 -18.53 20.45
C GLY A 210 21.24 -19.14 19.15
N ALA A 211 21.49 -18.51 17.99
CA ALA A 211 21.15 -19.12 16.71
C ALA A 211 22.00 -20.36 16.44
N GLU A 212 21.40 -21.37 15.84
CA GLU A 212 22.08 -22.58 15.42
C GLU A 212 23.13 -22.25 14.32
N ASP A 213 24.38 -22.63 14.58
CA ASP A 213 25.45 -22.50 13.59
C ASP A 213 25.29 -23.60 12.51
N ARG A 214 25.00 -23.17 11.28
CA ARG A 214 24.75 -24.06 10.15
C ARG A 214 25.87 -23.93 9.12
N GLU A 215 26.71 -24.91 9.08
CA GLU A 215 27.85 -24.94 8.15
C GLU A 215 27.45 -24.68 6.68
N PRO A 216 26.34 -25.23 6.13
CA PRO A 216 25.92 -24.90 4.76
C PRO A 216 25.59 -23.41 4.55
N GLN A 217 25.05 -22.72 5.57
CA GLN A 217 24.76 -21.30 5.50
C GLN A 217 26.04 -20.46 5.52
N ARG A 218 27.01 -20.83 6.35
CA ARG A 218 28.32 -20.17 6.41
C ARG A 218 29.08 -20.32 5.10
N GLN A 219 29.11 -21.54 4.58
CA GLN A 219 29.77 -21.81 3.27
C GLN A 219 29.11 -20.99 2.15
N TYR A 220 27.76 -20.93 2.12
CA TYR A 220 27.03 -20.12 1.17
C TYR A 220 27.39 -18.63 1.29
N ALA A 221 27.44 -18.08 2.50
CA ALA A 221 27.80 -16.67 2.72
C ALA A 221 29.23 -16.37 2.31
N ALA A 222 30.18 -17.29 2.57
CA ALA A 222 31.58 -17.20 2.15
C ALA A 222 31.69 -17.18 0.62
N ASP A 223 31.00 -18.08 -0.07
CA ASP A 223 31.01 -18.15 -1.53
C ASP A 223 30.39 -16.90 -2.17
N VAL A 224 29.28 -16.39 -1.63
CA VAL A 224 28.63 -15.16 -2.10
C VAL A 224 29.53 -13.93 -1.92
N ALA A 225 30.37 -13.87 -0.86
CA ALA A 225 31.26 -12.75 -0.63
C ALA A 225 32.25 -12.53 -1.80
N ARG A 226 32.55 -13.57 -2.58
CA ARG A 226 33.39 -13.47 -3.78
C ARG A 226 32.81 -12.55 -4.85
N ALA A 227 31.51 -12.43 -4.97
CA ALA A 227 30.87 -11.52 -5.89
C ALA A 227 31.08 -10.03 -5.54
N PHE A 228 31.46 -9.77 -4.29
CA PHE A 228 31.66 -8.41 -3.74
C PHE A 228 33.16 -8.04 -3.68
N GLN A 229 33.97 -8.69 -4.51
CA GLN A 229 35.36 -8.30 -4.74
C GLN A 229 35.45 -7.26 -5.85
N PRO A 230 36.55 -6.47 -5.91
CA PRO A 230 36.84 -5.61 -7.05
C PRO A 230 36.88 -6.40 -8.36
N ARG A 231 36.52 -5.77 -9.47
CA ARG A 231 36.63 -6.39 -10.79
C ARG A 231 38.09 -6.46 -11.17
N GLU A 232 38.55 -7.63 -11.62
CA GLU A 232 39.88 -7.79 -12.18
C GLU A 232 40.02 -7.16 -13.57
N VAL A 233 38.90 -7.19 -14.34
CA VAL A 233 38.81 -6.62 -15.69
C VAL A 233 37.59 -5.72 -15.78
N ALA A 234 37.76 -4.48 -16.18
CA ALA A 234 36.69 -3.47 -16.21
C ALA A 234 35.50 -3.89 -17.08
N SER A 235 35.72 -4.64 -18.15
CA SER A 235 34.70 -5.11 -19.10
C SER A 235 34.03 -6.44 -18.70
N ALA A 236 34.55 -7.15 -17.68
CA ALA A 236 34.01 -8.43 -17.24
C ALA A 236 33.27 -8.29 -15.88
N PRO A 237 32.03 -8.73 -15.76
CA PRO A 237 31.36 -8.76 -14.48
C PRO A 237 31.98 -9.82 -13.57
N ASN A 238 32.10 -9.51 -12.28
CA ASN A 238 32.42 -10.52 -11.27
C ASN A 238 31.09 -11.20 -10.89
N ALA A 239 30.86 -12.43 -11.37
CA ALA A 239 29.60 -13.15 -11.19
C ALA A 239 29.81 -14.46 -10.45
N VAL A 240 29.04 -14.71 -9.41
CA VAL A 240 28.99 -15.95 -8.64
C VAL A 240 27.61 -16.60 -8.79
N LEU A 241 27.56 -17.85 -9.19
CA LEU A 241 26.39 -18.70 -9.18
C LEU A 241 26.48 -19.60 -7.94
N ALA A 242 25.57 -19.37 -6.98
CA ALA A 242 25.51 -20.12 -5.74
C ALA A 242 24.19 -20.87 -5.63
N GLU A 243 24.23 -22.20 -5.69
CA GLU A 243 23.08 -23.06 -5.49
C GLU A 243 23.04 -23.53 -4.03
N ALA A 244 21.91 -23.34 -3.38
CA ALA A 244 21.67 -23.82 -2.03
C ALA A 244 20.22 -24.29 -1.88
N GLY A 245 20.02 -25.38 -1.16
CA GLY A 245 18.71 -25.97 -0.90
C GLY A 245 17.76 -25.02 -0.16
N THR A 246 16.49 -25.40 -0.09
CA THR A 246 15.49 -24.69 0.73
C THR A 246 15.83 -24.79 2.22
N GLY A 247 15.63 -23.71 2.98
CA GLY A 247 15.87 -23.70 4.43
C GLY A 247 17.34 -23.47 4.85
N VAL A 248 18.29 -23.37 3.95
CA VAL A 248 19.70 -23.06 4.27
C VAL A 248 19.87 -21.66 4.87
N GLY A 249 18.93 -20.74 4.65
CA GLY A 249 19.05 -19.35 5.10
C GLY A 249 19.78 -18.44 4.11
N LYS A 250 19.61 -18.68 2.81
CA LYS A 250 20.21 -17.92 1.71
C LYS A 250 20.10 -16.40 1.89
N THR A 251 18.92 -15.91 2.30
CA THR A 251 18.65 -14.48 2.41
C THR A 251 19.64 -13.77 3.32
N LEU A 252 19.84 -14.25 4.53
CA LEU A 252 20.81 -13.65 5.45
C LEU A 252 22.24 -13.81 4.95
N GLY A 253 22.56 -14.91 4.26
CA GLY A 253 23.87 -15.15 3.68
C GLY A 253 24.29 -14.07 2.68
N TYR A 254 23.42 -13.71 1.71
CA TYR A 254 23.74 -12.64 0.75
C TYR A 254 23.53 -11.23 1.34
N VAL A 255 22.58 -11.04 2.26
CA VAL A 255 22.36 -9.76 2.95
C VAL A 255 23.61 -9.35 3.73
N ALA A 256 24.31 -10.29 4.36
CA ALA A 256 25.54 -10.02 5.08
C ALA A 256 26.59 -9.32 4.19
N SER A 257 26.88 -9.88 3.02
CA SER A 257 27.83 -9.30 2.06
C SER A 257 27.31 -8.01 1.43
N ALA A 258 26.01 -7.96 1.08
CA ALA A 258 25.40 -6.81 0.44
C ALA A 258 25.41 -5.55 1.35
N THR A 259 25.07 -5.70 2.62
CA THR A 259 25.10 -4.59 3.58
C THR A 259 26.52 -4.09 3.83
N LEU A 260 27.49 -4.97 3.97
CA LEU A 260 28.89 -4.60 4.14
C LEU A 260 29.41 -3.83 2.92
N TRP A 261 29.09 -4.30 1.72
CA TRP A 261 29.56 -3.63 0.51
C TRP A 261 28.97 -2.23 0.39
N ALA A 262 27.66 -2.09 0.64
CA ALA A 262 26.99 -0.79 0.58
C ALA A 262 27.57 0.19 1.60
N GLU A 263 27.81 -0.25 2.83
CA GLU A 263 28.40 0.57 3.91
C GLU A 263 29.84 1.01 3.58
N LYS A 264 30.66 0.13 3.00
CA LYS A 264 32.05 0.43 2.65
C LYS A 264 32.17 1.37 1.45
N ASN A 265 31.28 1.23 0.50
CA ASN A 265 31.43 1.85 -0.82
C ASN A 265 30.47 2.99 -1.10
N GLY A 266 29.53 3.30 -0.16
CA GLY A 266 28.59 4.41 -0.26
C GLY A 266 27.64 4.31 -1.46
N ALA A 267 27.28 3.08 -1.87
CA ALA A 267 26.40 2.87 -3.03
C ALA A 267 25.45 1.70 -2.83
N PRO A 268 24.26 1.73 -3.48
CA PRO A 268 23.24 0.73 -3.29
C PRO A 268 23.59 -0.63 -3.87
N VAL A 269 23.24 -1.69 -3.13
CA VAL A 269 23.16 -3.05 -3.67
C VAL A 269 21.70 -3.37 -3.99
N TRP A 270 21.44 -3.86 -5.20
CA TRP A 270 20.11 -4.25 -5.62
C TRP A 270 19.86 -5.74 -5.36
N LEU A 271 18.90 -6.01 -4.46
CA LEU A 271 18.41 -7.35 -4.16
C LEU A 271 17.18 -7.61 -5.00
N SER A 272 17.32 -8.46 -6.00
CA SER A 272 16.26 -8.76 -6.96
C SER A 272 15.69 -10.15 -6.70
N THR A 273 14.36 -10.28 -6.67
CA THR A 273 13.66 -11.55 -6.50
C THR A 273 12.49 -11.67 -7.46
N TYR A 274 11.87 -12.86 -7.54
CA TYR A 274 10.84 -13.11 -8.55
C TYR A 274 9.48 -12.47 -8.23
N THR A 275 8.98 -12.61 -7.00
CA THR A 275 7.62 -12.21 -6.64
C THR A 275 7.57 -11.08 -5.60
N LYS A 276 6.42 -10.38 -5.54
CA LYS A 276 6.16 -9.36 -4.51
C LYS A 276 6.13 -9.95 -3.09
N ASN A 277 5.74 -11.23 -2.95
CA ASN A 277 5.76 -11.90 -1.65
C ASN A 277 7.19 -12.15 -1.18
N LEU A 278 8.08 -12.56 -2.07
CA LEU A 278 9.51 -12.71 -1.76
C LEU A 278 10.17 -11.35 -1.45
N GLN A 279 9.79 -10.28 -2.15
CA GLN A 279 10.23 -8.93 -1.77
C GLN A 279 9.86 -8.58 -0.32
N ARG A 280 8.62 -8.88 0.09
CA ARG A 280 8.16 -8.66 1.46
C ARG A 280 8.93 -9.53 2.46
N GLN A 281 9.22 -10.77 2.11
CA GLN A 281 10.02 -11.67 2.94
C GLN A 281 11.45 -11.14 3.13
N ILE A 282 12.11 -10.68 2.07
CA ILE A 282 13.42 -10.04 2.17
C ILE A 282 13.34 -8.80 3.07
N ASP A 283 12.32 -7.96 2.89
CA ASP A 283 12.11 -6.77 3.71
C ASP A 283 11.95 -7.11 5.21
N GLN A 284 11.20 -8.17 5.54
CA GLN A 284 11.07 -8.64 6.92
C GLN A 284 12.39 -9.18 7.50
N GLU A 285 13.20 -9.89 6.71
CA GLU A 285 14.52 -10.34 7.16
C GLU A 285 15.47 -9.16 7.43
N LEU A 286 15.30 -8.05 6.71
CA LEU A 286 16.07 -6.83 6.93
C LEU A 286 15.73 -6.11 8.25
N ASP A 287 14.60 -6.42 8.91
CA ASP A 287 14.30 -5.94 10.26
C ASP A 287 15.35 -6.38 11.29
N ARG A 288 16.03 -7.50 11.04
CA ARG A 288 17.14 -7.96 11.89
C ARG A 288 18.37 -7.05 11.81
N ARG A 289 18.64 -6.48 10.63
CA ARG A 289 19.76 -5.53 10.44
C ARG A 289 19.38 -4.12 10.87
N TYR A 290 18.13 -3.74 10.62
CA TYR A 290 17.60 -2.41 10.86
C TYR A 290 16.35 -2.51 11.73
N PRO A 291 16.49 -2.73 13.06
CA PRO A 291 15.35 -2.83 13.96
C PRO A 291 14.62 -1.50 14.15
N ASP A 292 15.33 -0.39 14.00
CA ASP A 292 14.73 0.94 13.98
C ASP A 292 14.08 1.22 12.63
N ARG A 293 12.78 1.53 12.65
CA ARG A 293 11.99 1.75 11.43
C ARG A 293 12.40 2.97 10.63
N ASP A 294 12.84 4.02 11.31
CA ASP A 294 13.22 5.27 10.66
C ASP A 294 14.63 5.15 10.05
N GLU A 295 15.53 4.42 10.70
CA GLU A 295 16.81 4.02 10.11
C GLU A 295 16.59 3.12 8.90
N LYS A 296 15.77 2.07 9.03
CA LYS A 296 15.43 1.17 7.92
C LYS A 296 14.87 1.93 6.72
N ALA A 297 13.95 2.87 6.96
CA ALA A 297 13.33 3.67 5.89
C ALA A 297 14.32 4.56 5.11
N LYS A 298 15.47 4.88 5.69
CA LYS A 298 16.56 5.61 5.02
C LYS A 298 17.48 4.67 4.25
N LYS A 299 17.72 3.48 4.79
CA LYS A 299 18.72 2.51 4.31
C LYS A 299 18.17 1.48 3.33
N VAL A 300 16.88 1.18 3.40
CA VAL A 300 16.22 0.15 2.58
C VAL A 300 15.08 0.76 1.78
N VAL A 301 15.08 0.52 0.48
CA VAL A 301 14.00 0.99 -0.41
C VAL A 301 13.44 -0.19 -1.20
N ILE A 302 12.13 -0.41 -1.08
CA ILE A 302 11.40 -1.38 -1.90
C ILE A 302 10.99 -0.69 -3.20
N ARG A 303 11.46 -1.22 -4.33
CA ARG A 303 11.13 -0.72 -5.66
C ARG A 303 10.19 -1.68 -6.38
N LYS A 304 9.09 -1.15 -6.87
CA LYS A 304 8.10 -1.89 -7.68
C LYS A 304 7.95 -1.23 -9.06
N GLY A 305 7.27 -1.91 -9.96
CA GLY A 305 6.87 -1.32 -11.23
C GLY A 305 5.92 -0.13 -11.02
N ARG A 306 5.92 0.80 -11.96
CA ARG A 306 5.17 2.07 -11.89
C ARG A 306 3.66 1.84 -11.71
N GLU A 307 3.15 0.76 -12.26
CA GLU A 307 1.76 0.32 -12.17
C GLU A 307 1.30 -0.05 -10.74
N ASN A 308 2.21 -0.07 -9.77
CA ASN A 308 1.89 -0.33 -8.36
C ASN A 308 1.72 0.95 -7.52
N TYR A 309 2.10 2.10 -8.07
CA TYR A 309 2.07 3.36 -7.33
C TYR A 309 0.90 4.25 -7.75
N LEU A 310 0.40 5.03 -6.79
CA LEU A 310 -0.56 6.10 -7.07
C LEU A 310 0.06 7.14 -8.01
N CYS A 311 -0.61 7.39 -9.12
CA CYS A 311 -0.31 8.48 -10.02
C CYS A 311 -1.17 9.70 -9.64
N LEU A 312 -0.52 10.78 -9.21
CA LEU A 312 -1.24 11.99 -8.77
C LEU A 312 -1.98 12.68 -9.93
N LEU A 313 -1.47 12.60 -11.15
CA LEU A 313 -2.17 13.11 -12.33
C LEU A 313 -3.45 12.32 -12.60
N ASN A 314 -3.38 10.99 -12.53
CA ASN A 314 -4.55 10.14 -12.68
C ASN A 314 -5.57 10.35 -11.55
N LEU A 315 -5.10 10.60 -10.33
CA LEU A 315 -5.98 10.95 -9.20
C LEU A 315 -6.69 12.30 -9.45
N GLU A 316 -5.96 13.33 -9.89
CA GLU A 316 -6.54 14.64 -10.24
C GLU A 316 -7.61 14.52 -11.32
N GLU A 317 -7.32 13.79 -12.39
CA GLU A 317 -8.29 13.53 -13.45
C GLU A 317 -9.49 12.70 -12.96
N ALA A 318 -9.27 11.71 -12.09
CA ALA A 318 -10.36 10.92 -11.51
C ALA A 318 -11.27 11.78 -10.63
N VAL A 319 -10.71 12.68 -9.82
CA VAL A 319 -11.46 13.64 -9.01
C VAL A 319 -12.25 14.61 -9.90
N ALA A 320 -11.64 15.13 -10.96
CA ALA A 320 -12.34 16.02 -11.91
C ALA A 320 -13.53 15.32 -12.58
N ARG A 321 -13.36 14.06 -13.01
CA ARG A 321 -14.44 13.26 -13.61
C ARG A 321 -15.52 12.87 -12.62
N ALA A 322 -15.18 12.60 -11.35
CA ALA A 322 -16.13 12.17 -10.33
C ALA A 322 -17.13 13.26 -9.93
N GLN A 323 -16.82 14.52 -10.17
CA GLN A 323 -17.80 15.62 -9.97
C GLN A 323 -19.06 15.45 -10.82
N MET A 324 -18.97 14.69 -11.91
CA MET A 324 -20.11 14.35 -12.77
C MET A 324 -20.79 13.02 -12.39
N VAL A 325 -20.16 12.17 -11.56
CA VAL A 325 -20.65 10.86 -11.15
C VAL A 325 -20.42 10.66 -9.65
N PRO A 326 -21.39 11.04 -8.80
CA PRO A 326 -21.23 11.05 -7.34
C PRO A 326 -20.76 9.74 -6.70
N ASP A 327 -21.18 8.59 -7.22
CA ASP A 327 -20.84 7.25 -6.67
C ASP A 327 -19.33 6.97 -6.52
N ASN A 328 -18.50 7.71 -7.25
CA ASN A 328 -17.05 7.56 -7.15
C ASN A 328 -16.43 8.43 -6.05
N LEU A 329 -17.13 9.46 -5.55
CA LEU A 329 -16.56 10.42 -4.62
C LEU A 329 -16.24 9.80 -3.26
N VAL A 330 -17.04 8.85 -2.77
CA VAL A 330 -16.78 8.15 -1.51
C VAL A 330 -15.45 7.40 -1.58
N ARG A 331 -15.24 6.65 -2.66
CA ARG A 331 -14.01 5.87 -2.86
C ARG A 331 -12.78 6.76 -3.04
N LEU A 332 -12.93 7.84 -3.83
CA LEU A 332 -11.85 8.82 -4.01
C LEU A 332 -11.56 9.57 -2.72
N GLY A 333 -12.55 9.78 -1.85
CA GLY A 333 -12.36 10.35 -0.52
C GLY A 333 -11.46 9.47 0.36
N LEU A 334 -11.68 8.16 0.38
CA LEU A 334 -10.81 7.22 1.10
C LEU A 334 -9.40 7.18 0.52
N VAL A 335 -9.28 7.19 -0.83
CA VAL A 335 -7.96 7.28 -1.49
C VAL A 335 -7.27 8.61 -1.18
N ALA A 336 -7.98 9.71 -1.19
CA ALA A 336 -7.43 11.03 -0.86
C ALA A 336 -6.91 11.07 0.59
N ARG A 337 -7.70 10.52 1.53
CA ARG A 337 -7.24 10.36 2.92
C ARG A 337 -5.96 9.55 3.00
N TRP A 338 -5.91 8.38 2.36
CA TRP A 338 -4.71 7.56 2.31
C TRP A 338 -3.54 8.29 1.64
N ALA A 339 -3.75 8.91 0.47
CA ALA A 339 -2.71 9.60 -0.27
C ALA A 339 -2.04 10.74 0.51
N ARG A 340 -2.77 11.38 1.43
CA ARG A 340 -2.24 12.44 2.30
C ARG A 340 -1.22 11.92 3.32
N TYR A 341 -1.32 10.66 3.74
CA TYR A 341 -0.53 10.08 4.83
C TYR A 341 0.37 8.93 4.41
N THR A 342 0.21 8.40 3.20
CA THR A 342 1.07 7.32 2.71
C THR A 342 2.52 7.75 2.64
N ARG A 343 3.44 6.85 3.00
CA ARG A 343 4.87 7.08 2.97
C ARG A 343 5.49 6.82 1.59
N ASP A 344 4.92 5.91 0.83
CA ASP A 344 5.49 5.38 -0.41
C ASP A 344 4.56 5.46 -1.62
N GLY A 345 3.26 5.68 -1.40
CA GLY A 345 2.25 5.69 -2.45
C GLY A 345 2.02 4.34 -3.12
N ASP A 346 2.48 3.24 -2.51
CA ASP A 346 2.34 1.89 -3.04
C ASP A 346 0.93 1.35 -2.80
N MET A 347 0.17 1.20 -3.88
CA MET A 347 -1.20 0.68 -3.85
C MET A 347 -1.28 -0.84 -3.74
N VAL A 348 -0.14 -1.57 -3.81
CA VAL A 348 -0.13 -3.04 -3.84
C VAL A 348 0.87 -3.60 -2.83
N GLY A 349 0.43 -3.74 -1.58
CA GLY A 349 1.25 -4.31 -0.50
C GLY A 349 2.19 -3.31 0.17
N GLY A 350 1.93 -2.00 0.02
CA GLY A 350 2.45 -0.93 0.86
C GLY A 350 1.55 -0.70 2.08
N ASP A 351 1.41 0.56 2.46
CA ASP A 351 0.54 0.97 3.59
C ASP A 351 -0.95 1.11 3.21
N LEU A 352 -1.33 0.84 1.94
CA LEU A 352 -2.73 0.70 1.54
C LEU A 352 -3.24 -0.70 1.91
N PRO A 353 -4.24 -0.83 2.79
CA PRO A 353 -4.80 -2.13 3.12
C PRO A 353 -5.40 -2.85 1.91
N GLY A 354 -5.11 -4.16 1.77
CA GLY A 354 -5.58 -4.95 0.63
C GLY A 354 -7.11 -5.02 0.53
N TRP A 355 -7.83 -5.00 1.66
CA TRP A 355 -9.28 -4.96 1.69
C TRP A 355 -9.83 -3.62 1.15
N LEU A 356 -9.14 -2.50 1.37
CA LEU A 356 -9.51 -1.21 0.80
C LEU A 356 -9.32 -1.22 -0.73
N LEU A 357 -8.26 -1.84 -1.23
CA LEU A 357 -8.05 -2.02 -2.67
C LEU A 357 -9.20 -2.83 -3.31
N GLN A 358 -9.68 -3.89 -2.64
CA GLN A 358 -10.86 -4.64 -3.09
C GLN A 358 -12.13 -3.78 -3.13
N ARG A 359 -12.32 -2.93 -2.15
CA ARG A 359 -13.43 -1.97 -2.08
C ARG A 359 -13.41 -0.97 -3.23
N LEU A 360 -12.21 -0.50 -3.63
CA LEU A 360 -12.02 0.39 -4.79
C LEU A 360 -12.37 -0.31 -6.12
N GLY A 361 -12.24 -1.63 -6.17
CA GLY A 361 -12.40 -2.46 -7.37
C GLY A 361 -11.16 -2.40 -8.29
N THR A 362 -10.75 -3.54 -8.82
CA THR A 362 -9.49 -3.69 -9.59
C THR A 362 -9.40 -2.76 -10.81
N ALA A 363 -10.47 -2.62 -11.58
CA ALA A 363 -10.50 -1.74 -12.76
C ALA A 363 -10.39 -0.25 -12.41
N ARG A 364 -10.92 0.16 -11.25
CA ARG A 364 -10.85 1.54 -10.77
C ARG A 364 -9.51 1.85 -10.13
N ALA A 365 -8.95 0.90 -9.37
CA ALA A 365 -7.62 1.03 -8.80
C ALA A 365 -6.55 1.11 -9.90
N SER A 366 -6.68 0.33 -10.98
CA SER A 366 -5.79 0.42 -12.13
C SER A 366 -5.87 1.76 -12.86
N GLY A 367 -7.00 2.46 -12.77
CA GLY A 367 -7.17 3.82 -13.29
C GLY A 367 -6.45 4.91 -12.50
N LEU A 368 -6.03 4.62 -11.26
CA LEU A 368 -5.30 5.55 -10.40
C LEU A 368 -3.78 5.33 -10.42
N THR A 369 -3.31 4.23 -10.97
CA THR A 369 -1.89 3.93 -11.12
C THR A 369 -1.35 4.41 -12.46
N ASP A 370 -0.03 4.55 -12.56
CA ASP A 370 0.61 4.86 -13.83
C ASP A 370 0.53 3.65 -14.77
N ARG A 371 0.13 3.89 -16.01
CA ARG A 371 0.11 2.90 -17.06
C ARG A 371 1.32 3.03 -17.97
N ARG A 372 1.69 1.95 -18.61
CA ARG A 372 2.82 1.91 -19.52
C ARG A 372 2.62 2.94 -20.65
N GLY A 373 3.53 3.91 -20.74
CA GLY A 373 3.55 4.90 -21.82
C GLY A 373 2.71 6.17 -21.59
N GLU A 374 1.98 6.30 -20.48
CA GLU A 374 1.16 7.50 -20.18
C GLU A 374 1.93 8.59 -19.43
N CYS A 375 3.01 8.25 -18.71
CA CYS A 375 3.74 9.20 -17.91
C CYS A 375 4.55 10.19 -18.74
N VAL A 376 4.37 11.47 -18.44
CA VAL A 376 5.11 12.60 -19.09
C VAL A 376 6.35 13.01 -18.29
N TYR A 377 6.75 12.24 -17.30
CA TYR A 377 7.97 12.43 -16.49
C TYR A 377 8.10 13.85 -15.93
N ALA A 378 9.23 14.50 -16.16
CA ALA A 378 9.52 15.87 -15.70
C ALA A 378 8.55 16.94 -16.23
N GLY A 379 7.77 16.64 -17.28
CA GLY A 379 6.69 17.49 -17.76
C GLY A 379 5.40 17.42 -16.92
N CYS A 380 5.32 16.49 -15.95
CA CYS A 380 4.16 16.35 -15.08
C CYS A 380 4.10 17.50 -14.05
N THR A 381 2.90 18.08 -13.88
CA THR A 381 2.65 19.12 -12.85
C THR A 381 2.90 18.63 -11.44
N HIS A 382 2.82 17.31 -11.21
CA HIS A 382 3.05 16.65 -9.92
C HIS A 382 4.45 16.05 -9.78
N TRP A 383 5.38 16.35 -10.69
CA TRP A 383 6.71 15.75 -10.70
C TRP A 383 7.41 15.79 -9.34
N ARG A 384 7.43 16.97 -8.69
CA ARG A 384 8.08 17.15 -7.39
C ARG A 384 7.40 16.47 -6.21
N LYS A 385 6.19 15.94 -6.42
CA LYS A 385 5.38 15.22 -5.40
C LYS A 385 5.13 13.76 -5.78
N CYS A 386 5.65 13.32 -6.93
CA CYS A 386 5.40 12.03 -7.50
C CYS A 386 6.02 10.91 -6.66
N PHE A 387 5.20 9.97 -6.18
CA PHE A 387 5.64 8.83 -5.38
C PHE A 387 6.63 7.93 -6.12
N ILE A 388 6.42 7.72 -7.42
CA ILE A 388 7.31 6.91 -8.27
C ILE A 388 8.69 7.55 -8.35
N GLU A 389 8.73 8.85 -8.60
CA GLU A 389 9.97 9.60 -8.68
C GLU A 389 10.68 9.67 -7.33
N HIS A 390 9.92 9.91 -6.25
CA HIS A 390 10.45 9.89 -4.89
C HIS A 390 11.10 8.53 -4.56
N SER A 391 10.40 7.43 -4.84
CA SER A 391 10.96 6.08 -4.67
C SER A 391 12.22 5.87 -5.53
N SER A 392 12.25 6.41 -6.77
CA SER A 392 13.41 6.33 -7.66
C SER A 392 14.61 7.08 -7.11
N ARG A 393 14.40 8.26 -6.55
CA ARG A 393 15.45 9.09 -5.94
C ARG A 393 15.97 8.46 -4.66
N LYS A 394 15.09 8.06 -3.75
CA LYS A 394 15.48 7.33 -2.52
C LYS A 394 16.36 6.13 -2.80
N ALA A 395 16.07 5.38 -3.86
CA ALA A 395 16.84 4.20 -4.22
C ALA A 395 18.31 4.50 -4.60
N ARG A 396 18.66 5.75 -4.90
CA ARG A 396 20.05 6.15 -5.18
C ARG A 396 20.87 6.29 -3.90
N TYR A 397 20.22 6.64 -2.79
CA TYR A 397 20.85 6.94 -1.50
C TYR A 397 20.68 5.82 -0.48
N ALA A 398 19.93 4.77 -0.82
CA ALA A 398 19.73 3.60 0.02
C ALA A 398 21.00 2.70 0.03
N ASP A 399 21.18 1.95 1.10
CA ASP A 399 22.18 0.88 1.13
C ASP A 399 21.68 -0.34 0.34
N LEU A 400 20.40 -0.66 0.47
CA LEU A 400 19.76 -1.80 -0.19
C LEU A 400 18.50 -1.39 -0.94
N VAL A 401 18.38 -1.87 -2.17
CA VAL A 401 17.17 -1.70 -2.99
C VAL A 401 16.57 -3.06 -3.28
N VAL A 402 15.42 -3.36 -2.70
CA VAL A 402 14.69 -4.60 -2.96
C VAL A 402 13.76 -4.41 -4.16
N ALA A 403 13.96 -5.21 -5.20
CA ALA A 403 13.20 -5.11 -6.46
C ALA A 403 12.77 -6.49 -6.96
N ASN A 404 11.89 -6.54 -7.97
CA ASN A 404 11.66 -7.78 -8.71
C ASN A 404 12.53 -7.84 -9.97
N HIS A 405 12.75 -9.06 -10.48
CA HIS A 405 13.56 -9.27 -11.70
C HIS A 405 13.05 -8.46 -12.88
N ALA A 406 11.73 -8.36 -13.06
CA ALA A 406 11.12 -7.61 -14.15
C ALA A 406 11.52 -6.13 -14.12
N LEU A 407 11.52 -5.49 -12.95
CA LEU A 407 11.93 -4.09 -12.83
C LEU A 407 13.41 -3.90 -13.18
N VAL A 408 14.29 -4.81 -12.72
CA VAL A 408 15.72 -4.77 -13.02
C VAL A 408 15.94 -4.92 -14.52
N MET A 409 15.29 -5.88 -15.15
CA MET A 409 15.41 -6.13 -16.59
C MET A 409 14.85 -4.98 -17.44
N VAL A 410 13.71 -4.39 -17.06
CA VAL A 410 13.16 -3.20 -17.72
C VAL A 410 14.14 -2.01 -17.60
N ARG A 411 14.81 -1.85 -16.46
CA ARG A 411 15.84 -0.80 -16.31
C ARG A 411 17.03 -1.08 -17.22
N ALA A 412 17.53 -2.31 -17.24
CA ALA A 412 18.62 -2.71 -18.12
C ALA A 412 18.29 -2.47 -19.61
N ALA A 413 17.07 -2.80 -20.03
CA ALA A 413 16.61 -2.57 -21.40
C ALA A 413 16.47 -1.08 -21.78
N ARG A 414 16.14 -0.21 -20.82
CA ARG A 414 15.91 1.23 -21.08
C ARG A 414 17.15 2.09 -20.98
N TYR A 415 17.99 1.83 -19.98
CA TYR A 415 19.09 2.72 -19.63
C TYR A 415 20.46 2.17 -20.06
N GLY A 416 20.56 0.90 -20.37
CA GLY A 416 21.79 0.29 -20.88
C GLY A 416 23.01 0.56 -19.98
N HIS A 417 23.98 1.27 -20.51
CA HIS A 417 25.23 1.62 -19.84
C HIS A 417 25.28 3.07 -19.33
N GLU A 418 24.13 3.70 -19.06
CA GLU A 418 24.11 5.07 -18.54
C GLU A 418 24.79 5.19 -17.17
N ASP A 419 25.44 6.32 -16.94
CA ASP A 419 26.03 6.68 -15.66
C ASP A 419 24.96 6.67 -14.53
N GLY A 420 25.31 6.11 -13.38
CA GLY A 420 24.42 6.00 -12.22
C GLY A 420 23.59 4.72 -12.14
N MET A 421 23.87 3.71 -13.01
CA MET A 421 23.33 2.37 -12.82
C MET A 421 24.02 1.68 -11.62
N PRO A 422 23.29 0.90 -10.82
CA PRO A 422 23.86 0.12 -9.73
C PRO A 422 24.94 -0.84 -10.26
N THR A 423 26.01 -0.98 -9.48
CA THR A 423 27.15 -1.82 -9.87
C THR A 423 27.13 -3.19 -9.22
N ARG A 424 26.24 -3.43 -8.25
CA ARG A 424 26.13 -4.69 -7.52
C ARG A 424 24.66 -5.15 -7.47
N TYR A 425 24.47 -6.42 -7.85
CA TYR A 425 23.16 -7.07 -7.86
C TYR A 425 23.24 -8.43 -7.20
N VAL A 426 22.19 -8.77 -6.46
CA VAL A 426 21.90 -10.13 -6.01
C VAL A 426 20.59 -10.55 -6.66
N PHE A 427 20.57 -11.67 -7.37
CA PHE A 427 19.38 -12.25 -7.98
C PHE A 427 18.98 -13.50 -7.19
N ASP A 428 18.05 -13.33 -6.27
CA ASP A 428 17.46 -14.44 -5.51
C ASP A 428 16.44 -15.17 -6.36
N GLU A 429 16.44 -16.53 -6.34
CA GLU A 429 15.71 -17.37 -7.30
C GLU A 429 16.07 -17.03 -8.76
N GLY A 430 17.37 -16.95 -9.02
CA GLY A 430 17.96 -16.48 -10.28
C GLY A 430 17.52 -17.22 -11.55
N HIS A 431 16.95 -18.43 -11.43
CA HIS A 431 16.41 -19.17 -12.56
C HIS A 431 15.20 -18.48 -13.24
N HIS A 432 14.54 -17.53 -12.56
CA HIS A 432 13.48 -16.72 -13.13
C HIS A 432 13.93 -15.46 -13.87
N ILE A 433 15.25 -15.19 -13.92
CA ILE A 433 15.77 -14.00 -14.62
C ILE A 433 15.50 -14.09 -16.13
N PHE A 434 15.56 -15.28 -16.70
CA PHE A 434 15.38 -15.49 -18.14
C PHE A 434 13.99 -15.08 -18.58
N ASP A 435 12.94 -15.49 -17.88
CA ASP A 435 11.54 -15.09 -18.15
C ASP A 435 11.36 -13.59 -18.03
N ALA A 436 12.00 -12.98 -17.02
CA ALA A 436 11.95 -11.54 -16.83
C ALA A 436 12.67 -10.77 -17.94
N ALA A 437 13.81 -11.29 -18.41
CA ALA A 437 14.55 -10.71 -19.54
C ALA A 437 13.74 -10.81 -20.83
N ASP A 438 13.23 -12.00 -21.17
CA ASP A 438 12.39 -12.20 -22.34
C ASP A 438 11.20 -11.24 -22.37
N SER A 439 10.52 -11.08 -21.24
CA SER A 439 9.41 -10.14 -21.11
C SER A 439 9.84 -8.67 -21.26
N ALA A 440 11.00 -8.29 -20.74
CA ALA A 440 11.48 -6.90 -20.76
C ALA A 440 11.99 -6.47 -22.14
N PHE A 441 12.62 -7.40 -22.90
CA PHE A 441 13.18 -7.14 -24.21
C PHE A 441 12.24 -7.51 -25.37
N SER A 442 11.08 -8.12 -25.07
CA SER A 442 10.04 -8.39 -26.07
C SER A 442 9.15 -7.17 -26.35
N SER A 443 8.56 -7.14 -27.52
CA SER A 443 7.52 -6.18 -27.89
C SER A 443 6.17 -6.85 -27.82
N HIS A 444 5.24 -6.26 -27.06
CA HIS A 444 3.88 -6.76 -26.91
C HIS A 444 2.89 -5.73 -27.45
N LEU A 445 1.92 -6.19 -28.22
CA LEU A 445 0.74 -5.40 -28.60
C LEU A 445 -0.49 -6.06 -27.98
N THR A 446 -0.92 -5.52 -26.84
CA THR A 446 -2.09 -6.02 -26.12
C THR A 446 -3.39 -5.46 -26.70
N GLY A 447 -4.53 -6.12 -26.41
CA GLY A 447 -5.85 -5.60 -26.79
C GLY A 447 -6.13 -4.22 -26.18
N LEU A 448 -5.61 -3.93 -24.98
CA LEU A 448 -5.73 -2.62 -24.33
C LEU A 448 -4.93 -1.56 -25.10
N GLU A 449 -3.65 -1.82 -25.41
CA GLU A 449 -2.80 -0.90 -26.18
C GLU A 449 -3.36 -0.65 -27.57
N THR A 450 -3.92 -1.68 -28.21
CA THR A 450 -4.62 -1.54 -29.51
C THR A 450 -5.84 -0.63 -29.38
N SER A 451 -6.62 -0.78 -28.33
CA SER A 451 -7.79 0.08 -28.07
C SER A 451 -7.38 1.52 -27.78
N GLU A 452 -6.31 1.75 -27.04
CA GLU A 452 -5.77 3.08 -26.76
C GLU A 452 -5.17 3.74 -28.01
N LEU A 453 -4.40 2.99 -28.79
CA LEU A 453 -3.87 3.47 -30.07
C LEU A 453 -5.00 3.88 -31.00
N ARG A 454 -6.07 3.06 -31.08
CA ARG A 454 -7.27 3.40 -31.86
C ARG A 454 -7.92 4.69 -31.34
N ARG A 455 -8.00 4.90 -30.05
CA ARG A 455 -8.53 6.12 -29.44
C ARG A 455 -7.67 7.34 -29.79
N TRP A 456 -6.35 7.22 -29.73
CA TRP A 456 -5.43 8.30 -30.11
C TRP A 456 -5.54 8.68 -31.58
N ILE A 457 -5.62 7.69 -32.50
CA ILE A 457 -5.74 7.92 -33.93
C ILE A 457 -7.09 8.57 -34.28
N ARG A 458 -8.18 8.15 -33.62
CA ARG A 458 -9.53 8.66 -33.91
C ARG A 458 -9.86 9.95 -33.16
N GLY A 459 -9.07 10.34 -32.16
CA GLY A 459 -9.40 11.40 -31.22
C GLY A 459 -10.44 10.93 -30.21
N GLY A 460 -10.71 11.77 -29.19
CA GLY A 460 -11.74 11.48 -28.21
C GLY A 460 -13.09 11.28 -28.90
N GLU A 461 -13.70 10.11 -28.72
CA GLU A 461 -15.06 9.85 -29.18
C GLU A 461 -15.98 10.80 -28.43
N SER A 462 -16.35 11.93 -29.04
CA SER A 462 -17.41 12.76 -28.51
C SER A 462 -18.69 11.94 -28.55
N SER A 463 -19.42 11.87 -27.46
CA SER A 463 -20.70 11.17 -27.31
C SER A 463 -21.80 11.59 -28.32
N ARG A 464 -21.45 12.42 -29.29
CA ARG A 464 -22.34 12.96 -30.35
C ARG A 464 -22.28 12.24 -31.71
N ARG A 465 -21.54 11.15 -31.85
CA ARG A 465 -21.51 10.36 -33.11
C ARG A 465 -21.91 8.90 -32.93
N SER A 466 -22.80 8.62 -32.01
CA SER A 466 -23.62 7.41 -32.04
C SER A 466 -25.00 7.76 -32.67
N ARG A 467 -25.04 7.82 -33.98
CA ARG A 467 -26.24 7.67 -34.78
C ARG A 467 -25.93 6.81 -35.98
#